data_b573bc3617dc42deb01defcc1a4daff6
#
_entry.id   b573bc3617dc42deb01defcc1a4daff6
#
_cell.length_a   1.000
_cell.length_b   1.000
_cell.length_c   1.000
_cell.angle_alpha   90.00
_cell.angle_beta   90.00
_cell.angle_gamma   90.00
#
_symmetry.space_group_name_H-M   'P 1'
#
loop_
_entity.id
_entity.type
_entity.pdbx_description
1 polymer ?
#
loop_
_entity_poly.entity_id
_entity_poly.type
_entity_poly.pdbx_seq_one_letter_code
_entity_poly.pdbx_strand_id
1 'polypeptide(L)'
;MAFESLTERLNGVFKKLRGKGKLNEADIKAAMREVRMALLEADVNYKVAKDFCAQVSERAMGQEVMESLTPAQQVVKIVNEELTSLMGGNEPKYLRLKNKGQTVLMMCGLQGNGKTTHAAKLGKFYRSQGRRPLLVACDIYRPAAIEQLKVVGEQAGVPVFTLGTEKPELIAQKAMAYAKDHGNDIVILDTAGRLQIDDQLMDELVRIKQAVEVDETLLVVDAMAGQEAVNVAKTFNEKVGISGVILTKTDGDTRGGAALSVLAVTGMPIYFQGTGEKLEDLEPFYPARMANRILGMGDVLSLIEKAQSVQNDKEAEAAAKRLMENKFDMNDLLAQFQQIKKMGGAASLLAMMPGGGQIDADSLDEKALPRIEAIIYSMTPAERAKPDIINPKRKRRIAAGSGTSVEDVNKLLRQFEAMQKMMKKVKRNPKAFMRGLGSMGGRGGFKGFGR
;
A
#
# COMPACT_ATOMS: atom_id res chain seq x y z
N MET A 1 5.15 -7.07 -8.26
CA MET A 1 4.32 -5.95 -7.71
C MET A 1 2.90 -6.45 -7.50
N ALA A 2 2.16 -5.85 -6.53
CA ALA A 2 0.77 -6.24 -6.31
C ALA A 2 -0.05 -6.11 -7.60
N PHE A 3 -0.87 -7.13 -7.90
CA PHE A 3 -1.79 -7.20 -9.05
C PHE A 3 -1.17 -7.20 -10.45
N GLU A 4 0.14 -7.38 -10.58
CA GLU A 4 0.87 -7.22 -11.85
C GLU A 4 0.33 -8.12 -12.98
N SER A 5 0.09 -9.41 -12.71
CA SER A 5 -0.39 -10.36 -13.72
C SER A 5 -1.81 -10.02 -14.19
N LEU A 6 -2.72 -9.62 -13.29
CA LEU A 6 -4.08 -9.21 -13.65
C LEU A 6 -4.06 -7.90 -14.44
N THR A 7 -3.25 -6.94 -13.98
CA THR A 7 -3.09 -5.63 -14.63
C THR A 7 -2.60 -5.77 -16.07
N GLU A 8 -1.57 -6.58 -16.32
CA GLU A 8 -1.02 -6.80 -17.65
C GLU A 8 -2.05 -7.40 -18.60
N ARG A 9 -2.82 -8.39 -18.14
CA ARG A 9 -3.86 -9.04 -18.94
C ARG A 9 -4.99 -8.09 -19.27
N LEU A 10 -5.52 -7.37 -18.29
CA LEU A 10 -6.57 -6.38 -18.51
C LEU A 10 -6.12 -5.28 -19.47
N ASN A 11 -4.90 -4.77 -19.29
CA ASN A 11 -4.32 -3.78 -20.20
C ASN A 11 -4.17 -4.32 -21.63
N GLY A 12 -3.80 -5.58 -21.79
CA GLY A 12 -3.76 -6.27 -23.10
C GLY A 12 -5.12 -6.26 -23.79
N VAL A 13 -6.20 -6.59 -23.07
CA VAL A 13 -7.58 -6.56 -23.58
C VAL A 13 -7.97 -5.14 -23.98
N PHE A 14 -7.74 -4.15 -23.11
CA PHE A 14 -8.11 -2.76 -23.38
C PHE A 14 -7.28 -2.14 -24.51
N LYS A 15 -6.02 -2.54 -24.67
CA LYS A 15 -5.20 -2.11 -25.82
C LYS A 15 -5.79 -2.60 -27.15
N LYS A 16 -6.28 -3.85 -27.20
CA LYS A 16 -6.97 -4.38 -28.38
C LYS A 16 -8.26 -3.61 -28.68
N LEU A 17 -9.05 -3.27 -27.64
CA LEU A 17 -10.26 -2.46 -27.83
C LEU A 17 -9.95 -1.04 -28.33
N ARG A 18 -8.92 -0.39 -27.79
CA ARG A 18 -8.52 0.96 -28.23
C ARG A 18 -8.04 1.01 -29.67
N GLY A 19 -7.53 -0.09 -30.20
CA GLY A 19 -7.12 -0.21 -31.61
C GLY A 19 -8.30 -0.26 -32.60
N LYS A 20 -9.55 -0.45 -32.10
CA LYS A 20 -10.77 -0.46 -32.92
C LYS A 20 -11.46 0.89 -32.81
N GLY A 21 -11.57 1.61 -33.90
CA GLY A 21 -12.17 2.96 -33.93
C GLY A 21 -13.66 2.97 -33.55
N LYS A 22 -14.41 1.94 -33.98
CA LYS A 22 -15.80 1.68 -33.56
C LYS A 22 -15.87 0.29 -32.90
N LEU A 23 -16.66 0.16 -31.87
CA LEU A 23 -16.94 -1.11 -31.22
C LEU A 23 -18.33 -1.59 -31.63
N ASN A 24 -18.48 -2.92 -31.73
CA ASN A 24 -19.77 -3.58 -31.89
C ASN A 24 -20.00 -4.54 -30.73
N GLU A 25 -21.20 -5.07 -30.58
CA GLU A 25 -21.55 -6.02 -29.52
C GLU A 25 -20.63 -7.26 -29.47
N ALA A 26 -20.21 -7.77 -30.65
CA ALA A 26 -19.34 -8.92 -30.72
C ALA A 26 -17.95 -8.61 -30.14
N ASP A 27 -17.42 -7.38 -30.37
CA ASP A 27 -16.16 -6.91 -29.82
C ASP A 27 -16.22 -6.83 -28.28
N ILE A 28 -17.31 -6.28 -27.74
CA ILE A 28 -17.53 -6.18 -26.28
C ILE A 28 -17.64 -7.58 -25.67
N LYS A 29 -18.44 -8.47 -26.26
CA LYS A 29 -18.59 -9.87 -25.79
C LYS A 29 -17.26 -10.64 -25.82
N ALA A 30 -16.45 -10.44 -26.86
CA ALA A 30 -15.13 -11.05 -26.96
C ALA A 30 -14.18 -10.50 -25.87
N ALA A 31 -14.14 -9.19 -25.68
CA ALA A 31 -13.33 -8.56 -24.64
C ALA A 31 -13.74 -9.03 -23.23
N MET A 32 -15.03 -9.09 -22.93
CA MET A 32 -15.53 -9.56 -21.62
C MET A 32 -15.24 -11.05 -21.38
N ARG A 33 -15.12 -11.87 -22.42
CA ARG A 33 -14.60 -13.25 -22.27
C ARG A 33 -13.15 -13.25 -21.81
N GLU A 34 -12.29 -12.44 -22.45
CA GLU A 34 -10.88 -12.32 -22.07
C GLU A 34 -10.74 -11.74 -20.66
N VAL A 35 -11.52 -10.69 -20.28
CA VAL A 35 -11.58 -10.14 -18.93
C VAL A 35 -11.98 -11.21 -17.90
N ARG A 36 -13.02 -12.00 -18.19
CA ARG A 36 -13.44 -13.09 -17.30
C ARG A 36 -12.33 -14.11 -17.09
N MET A 37 -11.63 -14.49 -18.16
CA MET A 37 -10.50 -15.42 -18.05
C MET A 37 -9.38 -14.82 -17.19
N ALA A 38 -9.05 -13.55 -17.38
CA ALA A 38 -8.06 -12.85 -16.56
C ALA A 38 -8.45 -12.82 -15.07
N LEU A 39 -9.72 -12.57 -14.75
CA LEU A 39 -10.22 -12.60 -13.38
C LEU A 39 -10.16 -14.01 -12.76
N LEU A 40 -10.51 -15.05 -13.52
CA LEU A 40 -10.44 -16.43 -13.04
C LEU A 40 -9.00 -16.88 -12.78
N GLU A 41 -8.06 -16.50 -13.64
CA GLU A 41 -6.63 -16.78 -13.46
C GLU A 41 -6.02 -15.97 -12.30
N ALA A 42 -6.64 -14.85 -11.96
CA ALA A 42 -6.33 -14.07 -10.75
C ALA A 42 -7.01 -14.62 -9.49
N ASP A 43 -7.56 -15.82 -9.52
CA ASP A 43 -8.27 -16.48 -8.41
C ASP A 43 -9.53 -15.72 -7.95
N VAL A 44 -10.19 -14.95 -8.82
CA VAL A 44 -11.51 -14.38 -8.52
C VAL A 44 -12.56 -15.48 -8.55
N ASN A 45 -13.50 -15.46 -7.61
CA ASN A 45 -14.60 -16.41 -7.56
C ASN A 45 -15.39 -16.44 -8.90
N TYR A 46 -15.70 -17.62 -9.40
CA TYR A 46 -16.36 -17.82 -10.70
C TYR A 46 -17.67 -17.05 -10.83
N LYS A 47 -18.53 -17.10 -9.79
CA LYS A 47 -19.82 -16.38 -9.79
C LYS A 47 -19.59 -14.88 -9.85
N VAL A 48 -18.66 -14.38 -9.03
CA VAL A 48 -18.29 -12.96 -9.00
C VAL A 48 -17.76 -12.48 -10.36
N ALA A 49 -16.84 -13.22 -10.96
CA ALA A 49 -16.29 -12.89 -12.30
C ALA A 49 -17.36 -12.92 -13.39
N LYS A 50 -18.31 -13.89 -13.32
CA LYS A 50 -19.41 -14.01 -14.27
C LYS A 50 -20.37 -12.82 -14.14
N ASP A 51 -20.82 -12.51 -12.94
CA ASP A 51 -21.79 -11.44 -12.67
C ASP A 51 -21.18 -10.06 -13.00
N PHE A 52 -19.93 -9.83 -12.64
CA PHE A 52 -19.17 -8.65 -13.02
C PHE A 52 -19.12 -8.45 -14.55
N CYS A 53 -18.70 -9.47 -15.30
CA CYS A 53 -18.64 -9.37 -16.76
C CYS A 53 -20.01 -9.19 -17.42
N ALA A 54 -21.08 -9.71 -16.81
CA ALA A 54 -22.44 -9.50 -17.28
C ALA A 54 -22.86 -8.03 -17.11
N GLN A 55 -22.64 -7.46 -15.93
CA GLN A 55 -22.96 -6.05 -15.63
C GLN A 55 -22.15 -5.09 -16.51
N VAL A 56 -20.84 -5.32 -16.66
CA VAL A 56 -20.01 -4.51 -17.58
C VAL A 56 -20.50 -4.64 -19.03
N SER A 57 -20.84 -5.85 -19.50
CA SER A 57 -21.34 -6.04 -20.87
C SER A 57 -22.64 -5.29 -21.12
N GLU A 58 -23.60 -5.37 -20.19
CA GLU A 58 -24.87 -4.68 -20.28
C GLU A 58 -24.68 -3.17 -20.40
N ARG A 59 -23.89 -2.57 -19.50
CA ARG A 59 -23.58 -1.15 -19.53
C ARG A 59 -22.78 -0.72 -20.77
N ALA A 60 -21.82 -1.53 -21.21
CA ALA A 60 -20.96 -1.26 -22.34
C ALA A 60 -21.70 -1.38 -23.70
N MET A 61 -22.78 -2.13 -23.78
CA MET A 61 -23.65 -2.24 -24.96
C MET A 61 -24.71 -1.14 -25.03
N GLY A 62 -24.81 -0.25 -24.04
CA GLY A 62 -25.70 0.88 -24.05
C GLY A 62 -25.42 1.85 -25.21
N GLN A 63 -26.49 2.47 -25.74
CA GLN A 63 -26.42 3.32 -26.93
C GLN A 63 -25.41 4.47 -26.77
N GLU A 64 -25.34 5.10 -25.60
CA GLU A 64 -24.41 6.19 -25.29
C GLU A 64 -22.94 5.80 -25.47
N VAL A 65 -22.59 4.54 -25.16
CA VAL A 65 -21.23 4.02 -25.31
C VAL A 65 -20.94 3.69 -26.75
N MET A 66 -21.87 3.05 -27.45
CA MET A 66 -21.73 2.60 -28.83
C MET A 66 -21.63 3.77 -29.82
N GLU A 67 -22.32 4.87 -29.55
CA GLU A 67 -22.31 6.09 -30.36
C GLU A 67 -21.21 7.09 -29.97
N SER A 68 -20.47 6.81 -28.89
CA SER A 68 -19.38 7.65 -28.39
C SER A 68 -18.23 7.77 -29.40
N LEU A 69 -17.57 8.93 -29.44
CA LEU A 69 -16.32 9.14 -30.17
C LEU A 69 -15.14 8.34 -29.58
N THR A 70 -15.25 7.90 -28.31
CA THR A 70 -14.21 7.14 -27.59
C THR A 70 -14.78 5.91 -26.88
N PRO A 71 -15.41 4.96 -27.60
CA PRO A 71 -16.14 3.85 -26.98
C PRO A 71 -15.23 2.96 -26.13
N ALA A 72 -14.00 2.71 -26.56
CA ALA A 72 -13.04 1.92 -25.76
C ALA A 72 -12.68 2.56 -24.41
N GLN A 73 -12.60 3.90 -24.33
CA GLN A 73 -12.36 4.60 -23.08
C GLN A 73 -13.58 4.53 -22.15
N GLN A 74 -14.78 4.59 -22.72
CA GLN A 74 -16.02 4.43 -21.95
C GLN A 74 -16.11 3.01 -21.35
N VAL A 75 -15.75 1.96 -22.10
CA VAL A 75 -15.69 0.59 -21.56
C VAL A 75 -14.70 0.47 -20.41
N VAL A 76 -13.50 1.07 -20.51
CA VAL A 76 -12.50 1.06 -19.41
C VAL A 76 -13.05 1.80 -18.19
N LYS A 77 -13.75 2.93 -18.38
CA LYS A 77 -14.41 3.66 -17.29
C LYS A 77 -15.46 2.81 -16.61
N ILE A 78 -16.33 2.13 -17.36
CA ILE A 78 -17.35 1.22 -16.83
C ILE A 78 -16.70 0.08 -16.02
N VAL A 79 -15.63 -0.53 -16.54
CA VAL A 79 -14.89 -1.56 -15.80
C VAL A 79 -14.34 -1.03 -14.49
N ASN A 80 -13.79 0.19 -14.46
CA ASN A 80 -13.29 0.81 -13.23
C ASN A 80 -14.41 1.05 -12.21
N GLU A 81 -15.53 1.57 -12.65
CA GLU A 81 -16.70 1.82 -11.79
C GLU A 81 -17.26 0.52 -11.21
N GLU A 82 -17.38 -0.53 -12.03
CA GLU A 82 -17.85 -1.84 -11.57
C GLU A 82 -16.86 -2.52 -10.63
N LEU A 83 -15.53 -2.44 -10.90
CA LEU A 83 -14.51 -2.91 -9.96
C LEU A 83 -14.59 -2.19 -8.62
N THR A 84 -14.75 -0.87 -8.65
CA THR A 84 -14.88 -0.05 -7.45
C THR A 84 -16.13 -0.42 -6.66
N SER A 85 -17.26 -0.60 -7.34
CA SER A 85 -18.51 -1.03 -6.75
C SER A 85 -18.39 -2.43 -6.12
N LEU A 86 -17.77 -3.37 -6.83
CA LEU A 86 -17.53 -4.73 -6.37
C LEU A 86 -16.70 -4.79 -5.08
N MET A 87 -15.79 -3.82 -4.89
CA MET A 87 -14.93 -3.73 -3.70
C MET A 87 -15.49 -2.85 -2.58
N GLY A 88 -16.75 -2.40 -2.68
CA GLY A 88 -17.43 -1.66 -1.60
C GLY A 88 -17.77 -0.21 -1.88
N GLY A 89 -17.59 0.27 -3.11
CA GLY A 89 -17.96 1.61 -3.56
C GLY A 89 -16.82 2.61 -3.48
N ASN A 90 -17.13 3.90 -3.67
CA ASN A 90 -16.10 4.94 -3.80
C ASN A 90 -15.44 5.32 -2.47
N GLU A 91 -16.17 5.20 -1.37
CA GLU A 91 -15.74 5.64 -0.06
C GLU A 91 -15.15 4.50 0.77
N PRO A 92 -14.03 4.72 1.47
CA PRO A 92 -13.50 3.73 2.40
C PRO A 92 -14.47 3.50 3.56
N LYS A 93 -14.52 2.28 4.05
CA LYS A 93 -15.25 1.96 5.27
C LYS A 93 -14.31 2.04 6.47
N TYR A 94 -14.79 2.62 7.56
CA TYR A 94 -14.02 2.78 8.80
C TYR A 94 -14.66 2.00 9.94
N LEU A 95 -13.82 1.54 10.89
CA LEU A 95 -14.30 0.94 12.12
C LEU A 95 -15.13 1.96 12.93
N ARG A 96 -16.21 1.49 13.51
CA ARG A 96 -17.06 2.30 14.37
C ARG A 96 -16.52 2.32 15.79
N LEU A 97 -15.75 3.35 16.12
CA LEU A 97 -15.23 3.53 17.47
C LEU A 97 -16.23 4.25 18.35
N LYS A 98 -16.37 3.79 19.60
CA LYS A 98 -17.20 4.46 20.60
C LYS A 98 -16.63 5.82 20.97
N ASN A 99 -17.48 6.81 21.13
CA ASN A 99 -17.06 8.14 21.61
C ASN A 99 -16.83 8.16 23.12
N LYS A 100 -17.48 7.25 23.87
CA LYS A 100 -17.31 7.09 25.32
C LYS A 100 -17.21 5.61 25.65
N GLY A 101 -16.34 5.28 26.60
CA GLY A 101 -16.07 3.91 26.99
C GLY A 101 -15.03 3.23 26.09
N GLN A 102 -15.01 1.92 26.13
CA GLN A 102 -14.02 1.09 25.43
C GLN A 102 -14.62 0.51 24.16
N THR A 103 -13.89 0.59 23.06
CA THR A 103 -14.22 -0.15 21.84
C THR A 103 -13.42 -1.45 21.84
N VAL A 104 -14.09 -2.57 21.72
CA VAL A 104 -13.48 -3.92 21.75
C VAL A 104 -13.41 -4.47 20.33
N LEU A 105 -12.19 -4.68 19.85
CA LEU A 105 -11.89 -5.26 18.55
C LEU A 105 -11.35 -6.67 18.74
N MET A 106 -11.97 -7.68 18.15
CA MET A 106 -11.51 -9.06 18.20
C MET A 106 -10.88 -9.45 16.86
N MET A 107 -9.60 -9.80 16.87
CA MET A 107 -8.87 -10.28 15.69
C MET A 107 -9.06 -11.78 15.55
N CYS A 108 -9.58 -12.27 14.43
CA CYS A 108 -9.74 -13.70 14.17
C CYS A 108 -9.18 -14.10 12.80
N GLY A 109 -9.02 -15.39 12.54
CA GLY A 109 -8.48 -15.90 11.28
C GLY A 109 -7.51 -17.07 11.46
N LEU A 110 -7.05 -17.67 10.37
CA LEU A 110 -6.15 -18.82 10.41
C LEU A 110 -4.75 -18.46 10.87
N GLN A 111 -3.99 -19.48 11.26
CA GLN A 111 -2.58 -19.35 11.63
C GLN A 111 -1.78 -18.85 10.41
N GLY A 112 -0.82 -17.96 10.65
CA GLY A 112 0.02 -17.43 9.57
C GLY A 112 -0.56 -16.25 8.79
N ASN A 113 -1.86 -15.91 9.01
CA ASN A 113 -2.50 -14.77 8.34
C ASN A 113 -2.07 -13.40 8.89
N GLY A 114 -1.22 -13.35 9.93
CA GLY A 114 -0.66 -12.09 10.44
C GLY A 114 -1.51 -11.38 11.49
N LYS A 115 -2.40 -12.08 12.23
CA LYS A 115 -3.25 -11.48 13.28
C LYS A 115 -2.45 -10.65 14.28
N THR A 116 -1.47 -11.27 14.95
CA THR A 116 -0.63 -10.63 15.96
C THR A 116 0.07 -9.37 15.44
N THR A 117 0.65 -9.47 14.25
CA THR A 117 1.30 -8.32 13.60
C THR A 117 0.30 -7.21 13.30
N HIS A 118 -0.89 -7.55 12.77
CA HIS A 118 -1.90 -6.55 12.43
C HIS A 118 -2.64 -6.01 13.65
N ALA A 119 -2.72 -6.75 14.75
CA ALA A 119 -3.16 -6.21 16.05
C ALA A 119 -2.23 -5.07 16.49
N ALA A 120 -0.90 -5.27 16.42
CA ALA A 120 0.07 -4.24 16.76
C ALA A 120 0.06 -3.06 15.78
N LYS A 121 -0.06 -3.32 14.45
CA LYS A 121 -0.20 -2.27 13.43
C LYS A 121 -1.44 -1.42 13.68
N LEU A 122 -2.58 -2.05 13.96
CA LEU A 122 -3.85 -1.38 14.25
C LEU A 122 -3.74 -0.54 15.54
N GLY A 123 -3.10 -1.10 16.57
CA GLY A 123 -2.78 -0.36 17.79
C GLY A 123 -1.94 0.89 17.51
N LYS A 124 -0.86 0.76 16.74
CA LYS A 124 -0.01 1.89 16.33
C LYS A 124 -0.78 2.93 15.52
N PHE A 125 -1.61 2.48 14.57
CA PHE A 125 -2.44 3.34 13.74
C PHE A 125 -3.39 4.21 14.58
N TYR A 126 -4.12 3.62 15.53
CA TYR A 126 -5.02 4.40 16.39
C TYR A 126 -4.29 5.25 17.43
N ARG A 127 -3.14 4.78 17.93
CA ARG A 127 -2.30 5.59 18.81
C ARG A 127 -1.81 6.87 18.10
N SER A 128 -1.46 6.79 16.82
CA SER A 128 -1.07 7.96 16.04
C SER A 128 -2.21 8.99 15.87
N GLN A 129 -3.46 8.55 16.05
CA GLN A 129 -4.65 9.39 16.04
C GLN A 129 -5.06 9.90 17.44
N GLY A 130 -4.18 9.72 18.43
CA GLY A 130 -4.44 10.18 19.80
C GLY A 130 -5.30 9.26 20.65
N ARG A 131 -5.61 8.02 20.18
CA ARG A 131 -6.32 6.99 20.95
C ARG A 131 -5.35 6.26 21.87
N ARG A 132 -5.91 5.52 22.84
CA ARG A 132 -5.15 4.75 23.83
C ARG A 132 -5.46 3.26 23.72
N PRO A 133 -4.88 2.56 22.72
CA PRO A 133 -5.11 1.14 22.53
C PRO A 133 -4.42 0.29 23.61
N LEU A 134 -4.99 -0.90 23.85
CA LEU A 134 -4.44 -1.99 24.65
C LEU A 134 -4.48 -3.26 23.79
N LEU A 135 -3.35 -3.95 23.66
CA LEU A 135 -3.29 -5.27 23.05
C LEU A 135 -3.51 -6.34 24.11
N VAL A 136 -4.26 -7.39 23.80
CA VAL A 136 -4.59 -8.46 24.73
C VAL A 136 -4.21 -9.81 24.14
N ALA A 137 -3.34 -10.56 24.82
CA ALA A 137 -2.86 -11.88 24.39
C ALA A 137 -3.87 -12.96 24.73
N CYS A 138 -4.72 -13.34 23.80
CA CYS A 138 -5.68 -14.44 23.91
C CYS A 138 -5.23 -15.74 23.20
N ASP A 139 -4.11 -15.75 22.46
CA ASP A 139 -3.49 -16.97 21.90
C ASP A 139 -2.66 -17.66 22.98
N ILE A 140 -3.31 -18.45 23.82
CA ILE A 140 -2.70 -19.16 24.96
C ILE A 140 -2.03 -20.48 24.57
N TYR A 141 -2.34 -21.01 23.38
CA TYR A 141 -1.84 -22.30 22.93
C TYR A 141 -0.40 -22.24 22.43
N ARG A 142 0.08 -21.03 22.14
CA ARG A 142 1.41 -20.79 21.62
C ARG A 142 2.15 -19.79 22.51
N PRO A 143 2.97 -20.26 23.48
CA PRO A 143 3.73 -19.35 24.34
C PRO A 143 4.56 -18.32 23.57
N ALA A 144 5.12 -18.72 22.43
CA ALA A 144 5.84 -17.81 21.55
C ALA A 144 4.95 -16.68 20.96
N ALA A 145 3.63 -16.89 20.83
CA ALA A 145 2.73 -15.83 20.32
C ALA A 145 2.53 -14.72 21.37
N ILE A 146 2.47 -15.07 22.66
CA ILE A 146 2.38 -14.08 23.74
C ILE A 146 3.64 -13.21 23.76
N GLU A 147 4.82 -13.83 23.67
CA GLU A 147 6.09 -13.08 23.63
C GLU A 147 6.20 -12.26 22.35
N GLN A 148 5.76 -12.81 21.21
CA GLN A 148 5.70 -12.05 19.95
C GLN A 148 4.82 -10.82 20.09
N LEU A 149 3.62 -10.93 20.68
CA LEU A 149 2.73 -9.79 20.88
C LEU A 149 3.35 -8.72 21.79
N LYS A 150 4.08 -9.13 22.83
CA LYS A 150 4.83 -8.21 23.71
C LYS A 150 5.88 -7.42 22.92
N VAL A 151 6.70 -8.12 22.13
CA VAL A 151 7.76 -7.49 21.32
C VAL A 151 7.18 -6.52 20.31
N VAL A 152 6.17 -6.92 19.53
CA VAL A 152 5.57 -6.03 18.53
C VAL A 152 4.75 -4.89 19.17
N GLY A 153 4.17 -5.14 20.34
CA GLY A 153 3.48 -4.12 21.14
C GLY A 153 4.44 -3.03 21.64
N GLU A 154 5.60 -3.44 22.17
CA GLU A 154 6.67 -2.53 22.57
C GLU A 154 7.17 -1.68 21.38
N GLN A 155 7.44 -2.32 20.25
CA GLN A 155 7.84 -1.61 19.02
C GLN A 155 6.77 -0.63 18.53
N ALA A 156 5.49 -0.98 18.68
CA ALA A 156 4.36 -0.10 18.36
C ALA A 156 4.14 1.00 19.42
N GLY A 157 4.77 0.85 20.60
CA GLY A 157 4.56 1.66 21.78
C GLY A 157 3.14 1.52 22.36
N VAL A 158 2.55 0.34 22.24
CA VAL A 158 1.20 0.00 22.71
C VAL A 158 1.32 -1.02 23.87
N PRO A 159 0.69 -0.77 25.04
CA PRO A 159 0.73 -1.70 26.16
C PRO A 159 0.08 -3.03 25.79
N VAL A 160 0.60 -4.12 26.39
CA VAL A 160 0.12 -5.49 26.20
C VAL A 160 -0.33 -6.07 27.53
N PHE A 161 -1.56 -6.56 27.56
CA PHE A 161 -2.11 -7.29 28.69
C PHE A 161 -2.06 -8.80 28.45
N THR A 162 -1.61 -9.55 29.47
CA THR A 162 -1.57 -11.01 29.43
C THR A 162 -1.76 -11.59 30.83
N LEU A 163 -2.37 -12.77 30.89
CA LEU A 163 -2.47 -13.60 32.12
C LEU A 163 -1.86 -14.99 31.91
N GLY A 164 -0.90 -15.11 31.00
CA GLY A 164 -0.28 -16.40 30.70
C GLY A 164 -1.25 -17.35 29.98
N THR A 165 -1.44 -18.54 30.52
CA THR A 165 -2.23 -19.63 29.91
C THR A 165 -3.64 -19.76 30.49
N GLU A 166 -4.17 -18.72 31.11
CA GLU A 166 -5.56 -18.68 31.55
C GLU A 166 -6.53 -18.74 30.36
N LYS A 167 -7.80 -19.11 30.63
CA LYS A 167 -8.81 -19.20 29.56
C LYS A 167 -8.99 -17.87 28.82
N PRO A 168 -9.06 -17.85 27.46
CA PRO A 168 -9.14 -16.65 26.68
C PRO A 168 -10.30 -15.72 27.05
N GLU A 169 -11.47 -16.28 27.38
CA GLU A 169 -12.62 -15.51 27.83
C GLU A 169 -12.37 -14.79 29.16
N LEU A 170 -11.63 -15.42 30.10
CA LEU A 170 -11.26 -14.80 31.38
C LEU A 170 -10.20 -13.71 31.18
N ILE A 171 -9.23 -13.95 30.26
CA ILE A 171 -8.23 -12.96 29.89
C ILE A 171 -8.93 -11.70 29.34
N ALA A 172 -9.88 -11.90 28.42
CA ALA A 172 -10.66 -10.80 27.84
C ALA A 172 -11.42 -10.00 28.91
N GLN A 173 -12.14 -10.66 29.82
CA GLN A 173 -12.87 -9.99 30.91
C GLN A 173 -11.94 -9.17 31.82
N LYS A 174 -10.80 -9.73 32.24
CA LYS A 174 -9.85 -9.02 33.09
C LYS A 174 -9.15 -7.88 32.34
N ALA A 175 -8.91 -8.05 31.04
CA ALA A 175 -8.38 -6.99 30.20
C ALA A 175 -9.32 -5.78 30.11
N MET A 176 -10.63 -6.00 30.09
CA MET A 176 -11.61 -4.90 30.11
C MET A 176 -11.55 -4.09 31.40
N ALA A 177 -11.43 -4.76 32.55
CA ALA A 177 -11.25 -4.09 33.84
C ALA A 177 -9.92 -3.29 33.86
N TYR A 178 -8.81 -3.93 33.45
CA TYR A 178 -7.52 -3.29 33.33
C TYR A 178 -7.55 -2.06 32.42
N ALA A 179 -8.17 -2.17 31.24
CA ALA A 179 -8.28 -1.10 30.29
C ALA A 179 -9.07 0.11 30.86
N LYS A 180 -10.12 -0.17 31.65
CA LYS A 180 -10.90 0.87 32.34
C LYS A 180 -10.05 1.62 33.37
N ASP A 181 -9.29 0.89 34.19
CA ASP A 181 -8.46 1.46 35.25
C ASP A 181 -7.29 2.28 34.69
N HIS A 182 -6.76 1.89 33.52
CA HIS A 182 -5.64 2.58 32.85
C HIS A 182 -6.10 3.60 31.79
N GLY A 183 -7.41 3.74 31.61
CA GLY A 183 -8.01 4.71 30.69
C GLY A 183 -7.77 4.36 29.22
N ASN A 184 -7.56 3.09 28.86
CA ASN A 184 -7.53 2.66 27.47
C ASN A 184 -8.94 2.73 26.86
N ASP A 185 -9.04 3.21 25.65
CA ASP A 185 -10.31 3.42 24.94
C ASP A 185 -10.52 2.47 23.76
N ILE A 186 -9.48 1.72 23.38
CA ILE A 186 -9.54 0.63 22.39
C ILE A 186 -8.88 -0.61 23.00
N VAL A 187 -9.58 -1.74 22.95
CA VAL A 187 -9.07 -3.05 23.40
C VAL A 187 -9.02 -3.98 22.20
N ILE A 188 -7.83 -4.47 21.84
CA ILE A 188 -7.60 -5.34 20.69
C ILE A 188 -7.26 -6.73 21.19
N LEU A 189 -8.19 -7.68 21.01
CA LEU A 189 -8.02 -9.07 21.40
C LEU A 189 -7.31 -9.83 20.28
N ASP A 190 -6.06 -10.24 20.49
CA ASP A 190 -5.31 -11.11 19.57
C ASP A 190 -5.62 -12.56 19.91
N THR A 191 -6.49 -13.20 19.12
CA THR A 191 -6.98 -14.56 19.39
C THR A 191 -6.12 -15.63 18.72
N ALA A 192 -6.27 -16.86 19.19
CA ALA A 192 -5.63 -18.01 18.59
C ALA A 192 -5.99 -18.17 17.11
N GLY A 193 -5.07 -18.74 16.34
CA GLY A 193 -5.32 -19.20 14.97
C GLY A 193 -4.88 -20.64 14.84
N ARG A 194 -5.67 -21.43 14.13
CA ARG A 194 -5.31 -22.80 13.76
C ARG A 194 -5.01 -22.91 12.29
N LEU A 195 -4.36 -24.00 11.88
CA LEU A 195 -4.02 -24.24 10.47
C LEU A 195 -5.27 -24.44 9.60
N GLN A 196 -6.33 -24.95 10.19
CA GLN A 196 -7.60 -25.19 9.52
C GLN A 196 -8.75 -24.72 10.40
N ILE A 197 -9.90 -24.50 9.80
CA ILE A 197 -11.13 -24.19 10.48
C ILE A 197 -11.60 -25.46 11.19
N ASP A 198 -11.75 -25.38 12.52
CA ASP A 198 -12.35 -26.42 13.33
C ASP A 198 -13.40 -25.84 14.30
N ASP A 199 -14.29 -26.70 14.79
CA ASP A 199 -15.38 -26.28 15.66
C ASP A 199 -14.89 -25.74 16.99
N GLN A 200 -13.77 -26.27 17.53
CA GLN A 200 -13.19 -25.80 18.79
C GLN A 200 -12.74 -24.35 18.71
N LEU A 201 -12.09 -23.96 17.59
CA LEU A 201 -11.69 -22.57 17.35
C LEU A 201 -12.92 -21.67 17.28
N MET A 202 -13.94 -22.08 16.53
CA MET A 202 -15.17 -21.30 16.37
C MET A 202 -15.89 -21.11 17.70
N ASP A 203 -16.02 -22.18 18.48
CA ASP A 203 -16.64 -22.13 19.81
C ASP A 203 -15.85 -21.22 20.77
N GLU A 204 -14.52 -21.25 20.71
CA GLU A 204 -13.69 -20.35 21.52
C GLU A 204 -13.94 -18.88 21.18
N LEU A 205 -13.94 -18.54 19.90
CA LEU A 205 -14.22 -17.16 19.45
C LEU A 205 -15.63 -16.71 19.88
N VAL A 206 -16.60 -17.59 19.80
CA VAL A 206 -17.97 -17.31 20.26
C VAL A 206 -18.00 -17.10 21.77
N ARG A 207 -17.29 -17.92 22.57
CA ARG A 207 -17.19 -17.74 24.04
C ARG A 207 -16.52 -16.41 24.40
N ILE A 208 -15.45 -16.03 23.72
CA ILE A 208 -14.80 -14.72 23.94
C ILE A 208 -15.79 -13.60 23.63
N LYS A 209 -16.51 -13.70 22.50
CA LYS A 209 -17.50 -12.71 22.07
C LYS A 209 -18.68 -12.57 23.05
N GLN A 210 -19.06 -13.66 23.70
CA GLN A 210 -20.11 -13.66 24.74
C GLN A 210 -19.60 -13.14 26.10
N ALA A 211 -18.32 -13.37 26.40
CA ALA A 211 -17.72 -12.98 27.69
C ALA A 211 -17.51 -11.47 27.79
N VAL A 212 -17.28 -10.80 26.66
CA VAL A 212 -17.11 -9.33 26.56
C VAL A 212 -17.93 -8.85 25.38
N GLU A 213 -18.51 -7.64 25.49
CA GLU A 213 -19.23 -7.03 24.38
C GLU A 213 -18.25 -6.62 23.28
N VAL A 214 -17.98 -7.54 22.33
CA VAL A 214 -17.13 -7.26 21.16
C VAL A 214 -17.88 -6.35 20.20
N ASP A 215 -17.34 -5.16 19.95
CA ASP A 215 -17.93 -4.20 19.02
C ASP A 215 -17.68 -4.59 17.57
N GLU A 216 -16.45 -5.01 17.26
CA GLU A 216 -16.04 -5.38 15.91
C GLU A 216 -15.26 -6.70 15.92
N THR A 217 -15.69 -7.65 15.11
CA THR A 217 -14.99 -8.91 14.86
C THR A 217 -14.27 -8.82 13.52
N LEU A 218 -12.95 -8.71 13.55
CA LEU A 218 -12.12 -8.44 12.39
C LEU A 218 -11.45 -9.72 11.91
N LEU A 219 -11.85 -10.19 10.73
CA LEU A 219 -11.20 -11.34 10.10
C LEU A 219 -9.92 -10.90 9.38
N VAL A 220 -8.80 -11.50 9.78
CA VAL A 220 -7.50 -11.28 9.16
C VAL A 220 -7.25 -12.36 8.13
N VAL A 221 -7.12 -11.97 6.86
CA VAL A 221 -7.03 -12.87 5.70
C VAL A 221 -5.78 -12.58 4.90
N ASP A 222 -5.06 -13.62 4.52
CA ASP A 222 -3.93 -13.53 3.61
C ASP A 222 -4.44 -13.33 2.17
N ALA A 223 -4.11 -12.21 1.55
CA ALA A 223 -4.52 -11.91 0.18
C ALA A 223 -3.96 -12.91 -0.84
N MET A 224 -2.82 -13.53 -0.54
CA MET A 224 -2.19 -14.53 -1.41
C MET A 224 -2.88 -15.90 -1.38
N ALA A 225 -3.78 -16.14 -0.42
CA ALA A 225 -4.49 -17.41 -0.29
C ALA A 225 -5.58 -17.64 -1.38
N GLY A 226 -5.85 -16.66 -2.23
CA GLY A 226 -6.79 -16.81 -3.35
C GLY A 226 -8.20 -17.23 -2.91
N GLN A 227 -8.75 -18.28 -3.53
CA GLN A 227 -10.10 -18.78 -3.21
C GLN A 227 -10.24 -19.31 -1.78
N GLU A 228 -9.16 -19.80 -1.17
CA GLU A 228 -9.18 -20.25 0.23
C GLU A 228 -9.54 -19.09 1.17
N ALA A 229 -9.04 -17.90 0.90
CA ALA A 229 -9.40 -16.69 1.63
C ALA A 229 -10.93 -16.44 1.66
N VAL A 230 -11.59 -16.70 0.53
CA VAL A 230 -13.04 -16.52 0.38
C VAL A 230 -13.81 -17.57 1.18
N ASN A 231 -13.37 -18.84 1.13
CA ASN A 231 -13.99 -19.94 1.87
C ASN A 231 -13.86 -19.72 3.38
N VAL A 232 -12.67 -19.30 3.82
CA VAL A 232 -12.40 -18.93 5.23
C VAL A 232 -13.32 -17.80 5.65
N ALA A 233 -13.39 -16.72 4.88
CA ALA A 233 -14.22 -15.57 5.21
C ALA A 233 -15.71 -15.93 5.30
N LYS A 234 -16.22 -16.75 4.40
CA LYS A 234 -17.59 -17.25 4.44
C LYS A 234 -17.86 -18.04 5.72
N THR A 235 -17.00 -19.01 6.06
CA THR A 235 -17.20 -19.85 7.25
C THR A 235 -17.11 -19.08 8.57
N PHE A 236 -16.15 -18.15 8.68
CA PHE A 236 -16.06 -17.28 9.85
C PHE A 236 -17.29 -16.38 9.98
N ASN A 237 -17.81 -15.87 8.86
CA ASN A 237 -19.02 -15.05 8.88
C ASN A 237 -20.24 -15.87 9.35
N GLU A 238 -20.41 -17.08 8.85
CA GLU A 238 -21.54 -17.94 9.20
C GLU A 238 -21.48 -18.42 10.67
N LYS A 239 -20.31 -18.77 11.20
CA LYS A 239 -20.16 -19.36 12.54
C LYS A 239 -19.93 -18.33 13.65
N VAL A 240 -19.17 -17.28 13.40
CA VAL A 240 -18.76 -16.30 14.43
C VAL A 240 -19.45 -14.94 14.21
N GLY A 241 -19.79 -14.63 12.97
CA GLY A 241 -20.31 -13.31 12.58
C GLY A 241 -19.20 -12.25 12.59
N ILE A 242 -18.59 -11.99 11.43
CA ILE A 242 -17.56 -10.97 11.26
C ILE A 242 -18.18 -9.61 10.96
N SER A 243 -17.55 -8.52 11.37
CA SER A 243 -17.96 -7.15 11.07
C SER A 243 -17.22 -6.60 9.84
N GLY A 244 -16.03 -7.12 9.58
CA GLY A 244 -15.22 -6.71 8.44
C GLY A 244 -13.90 -7.48 8.37
N VAL A 245 -13.10 -7.13 7.38
CA VAL A 245 -11.90 -7.86 6.98
C VAL A 245 -10.68 -6.95 6.97
N ILE A 246 -9.54 -7.51 7.37
CA ILE A 246 -8.20 -6.95 7.15
C ILE A 246 -7.48 -7.86 6.17
N LEU A 247 -7.11 -7.33 5.00
CA LEU A 247 -6.29 -8.05 4.03
C LEU A 247 -4.81 -7.86 4.37
N THR A 248 -4.06 -8.97 4.45
CA THR A 248 -2.61 -8.95 4.71
C THR A 248 -1.83 -9.34 3.47
N LYS A 249 -0.54 -9.03 3.44
CA LYS A 249 0.40 -9.40 2.36
C LYS A 249 -0.03 -8.93 0.98
N THR A 250 -0.71 -7.78 0.89
CA THR A 250 -1.16 -7.23 -0.39
C THR A 250 0.00 -6.76 -1.27
N ASP A 251 1.18 -6.54 -0.70
CA ASP A 251 2.44 -6.25 -1.39
C ASP A 251 2.96 -7.45 -2.20
N GLY A 252 2.73 -8.68 -1.72
CA GLY A 252 3.07 -9.94 -2.41
C GLY A 252 1.97 -10.49 -3.32
N ASP A 253 0.74 -9.97 -3.23
CA ASP A 253 -0.39 -10.45 -4.03
C ASP A 253 -0.32 -9.93 -5.47
N THR A 254 0.18 -10.76 -6.36
CA THR A 254 0.23 -10.46 -7.80
C THR A 254 -1.09 -10.71 -8.52
N ARG A 255 -2.07 -11.37 -7.88
CA ARG A 255 -3.33 -11.84 -8.51
C ARG A 255 -4.53 -10.94 -8.17
N GLY A 256 -4.66 -10.49 -6.92
CA GLY A 256 -5.73 -9.59 -6.47
C GLY A 256 -7.12 -10.19 -6.29
N GLY A 257 -7.26 -11.49 -6.49
CA GLY A 257 -8.56 -12.16 -6.49
C GLY A 257 -9.27 -12.19 -5.15
N ALA A 258 -8.51 -12.27 -4.05
CA ALA A 258 -9.07 -12.26 -2.70
C ALA A 258 -9.80 -10.95 -2.40
N ALA A 259 -9.20 -9.80 -2.71
CA ALA A 259 -9.82 -8.49 -2.49
C ALA A 259 -11.15 -8.34 -3.24
N LEU A 260 -11.20 -8.82 -4.50
CA LEU A 260 -12.40 -8.78 -5.33
C LEU A 260 -13.49 -9.73 -4.85
N SER A 261 -13.13 -10.87 -4.27
CA SER A 261 -14.08 -11.95 -3.97
C SER A 261 -14.60 -11.92 -2.53
N VAL A 262 -13.78 -11.49 -1.56
CA VAL A 262 -14.15 -11.54 -0.12
C VAL A 262 -15.40 -10.71 0.16
N LEU A 263 -15.43 -9.45 -0.28
CA LEU A 263 -16.60 -8.59 -0.09
C LEU A 263 -17.82 -9.13 -0.83
N ALA A 264 -17.65 -9.52 -2.10
CA ALA A 264 -18.77 -9.99 -2.94
C ALA A 264 -19.41 -11.26 -2.40
N VAL A 265 -18.64 -12.15 -1.74
CA VAL A 265 -19.15 -13.39 -1.18
C VAL A 265 -19.68 -13.24 0.24
N THR A 266 -19.05 -12.43 1.08
CA THR A 266 -19.42 -12.28 2.49
C THR A 266 -20.35 -11.09 2.76
N GLY A 267 -20.36 -10.09 1.90
CA GLY A 267 -21.01 -8.79 2.14
C GLY A 267 -20.30 -7.94 3.19
N MET A 268 -19.18 -8.41 3.76
CA MET A 268 -18.46 -7.71 4.83
C MET A 268 -17.41 -6.76 4.27
N PRO A 269 -17.34 -5.50 4.78
CA PRO A 269 -16.39 -4.52 4.26
C PRO A 269 -14.95 -4.90 4.56
N ILE A 270 -14.04 -4.51 3.66
CA ILE A 270 -12.61 -4.50 3.94
C ILE A 270 -12.29 -3.16 4.58
N TYR A 271 -11.78 -3.17 5.81
CA TYR A 271 -11.43 -1.95 6.54
C TYR A 271 -9.98 -1.52 6.31
N PHE A 272 -9.06 -2.49 6.30
CA PHE A 272 -7.63 -2.22 6.20
C PHE A 272 -6.94 -3.21 5.27
N GLN A 273 -5.79 -2.77 4.74
CA GLN A 273 -4.84 -3.63 4.03
C GLN A 273 -3.44 -3.47 4.60
N GLY A 274 -2.73 -4.59 4.74
CA GLY A 274 -1.31 -4.63 5.08
C GLY A 274 -0.47 -4.66 3.83
N THR A 275 0.35 -3.63 3.64
CA THR A 275 1.13 -3.38 2.42
C THR A 275 2.61 -3.67 2.57
N GLY A 276 3.01 -4.39 3.63
CA GLY A 276 4.39 -4.76 3.92
C GLY A 276 4.56 -5.27 5.34
N GLU A 277 5.81 -5.49 5.75
CA GLU A 277 6.14 -6.09 7.04
C GLU A 277 6.24 -5.08 8.20
N LYS A 278 6.54 -3.81 7.90
CA LYS A 278 6.75 -2.79 8.92
C LYS A 278 5.44 -2.44 9.64
N LEU A 279 5.56 -1.93 10.87
CA LEU A 279 4.41 -1.52 11.68
C LEU A 279 3.63 -0.33 11.07
N GLU A 280 4.25 0.44 10.20
CA GLU A 280 3.64 1.54 9.44
C GLU A 280 2.87 1.05 8.21
N ASP A 281 3.12 -0.18 7.74
CA ASP A 281 2.55 -0.72 6.52
C ASP A 281 1.13 -1.25 6.77
N LEU A 282 0.24 -0.39 7.26
CA LEU A 282 -1.20 -0.60 7.40
C LEU A 282 -1.91 0.63 6.86
N GLU A 283 -2.77 0.43 5.90
CA GLU A 283 -3.53 1.50 5.26
C GLU A 283 -5.04 1.18 5.32
N PRO A 284 -5.93 2.17 5.46
CA PRO A 284 -7.35 1.98 5.19
C PRO A 284 -7.55 1.45 3.76
N PHE A 285 -8.54 0.60 3.57
CA PHE A 285 -8.81 0.06 2.25
C PHE A 285 -9.63 1.05 1.42
N TYR A 286 -9.07 1.50 0.31
CA TYR A 286 -9.70 2.42 -0.63
C TYR A 286 -10.08 1.68 -1.92
N PRO A 287 -11.37 1.30 -2.12
CA PRO A 287 -11.80 0.52 -3.29
C PRO A 287 -11.42 1.17 -4.62
N ALA A 288 -11.65 2.48 -4.77
CA ALA A 288 -11.34 3.21 -6.00
C ALA A 288 -9.82 3.20 -6.33
N ARG A 289 -8.95 3.32 -5.31
CA ARG A 289 -7.50 3.24 -5.51
C ARG A 289 -7.07 1.83 -5.94
N MET A 290 -7.70 0.81 -5.33
CA MET A 290 -7.45 -0.57 -5.68
C MET A 290 -7.90 -0.88 -7.12
N ALA A 291 -9.08 -0.41 -7.54
CA ALA A 291 -9.55 -0.53 -8.91
C ALA A 291 -8.57 0.13 -9.90
N ASN A 292 -8.09 1.33 -9.59
CA ASN A 292 -7.09 2.03 -10.41
C ASN A 292 -5.76 1.25 -10.51
N ARG A 293 -5.29 0.64 -9.41
CA ARG A 293 -4.09 -0.21 -9.41
C ARG A 293 -4.27 -1.44 -10.32
N ILE A 294 -5.40 -2.14 -10.18
CA ILE A 294 -5.75 -3.32 -11.00
C ILE A 294 -5.79 -2.95 -12.50
N LEU A 295 -6.25 -1.77 -12.84
CA LEU A 295 -6.30 -1.28 -14.22
C LEU A 295 -4.99 -0.64 -14.72
N GLY A 296 -3.93 -0.61 -13.88
CA GLY A 296 -2.66 0.01 -14.25
C GLY A 296 -2.74 1.53 -14.46
N MET A 297 -3.77 2.17 -13.90
CA MET A 297 -3.95 3.63 -14.01
C MET A 297 -3.13 4.41 -12.97
N GLY A 298 -2.41 3.71 -12.10
CA GLY A 298 -1.62 4.27 -11.02
C GLY A 298 -2.46 4.75 -9.83
N ASP A 299 -1.79 5.04 -8.73
CA ASP A 299 -2.41 5.57 -7.52
C ASP A 299 -1.77 6.90 -7.13
N VAL A 300 -2.12 7.93 -7.90
CA VAL A 300 -1.56 9.29 -7.71
C VAL A 300 -1.95 9.88 -6.36
N LEU A 301 -3.13 9.56 -5.83
CA LEU A 301 -3.58 10.07 -4.53
C LEU A 301 -2.77 9.50 -3.37
N SER A 302 -2.53 8.19 -3.35
CA SER A 302 -1.64 7.57 -2.35
C SER A 302 -0.21 8.12 -2.43
N LEU A 303 0.27 8.43 -3.64
CA LEU A 303 1.57 9.07 -3.83
C LEU A 303 1.62 10.47 -3.20
N ILE A 304 0.58 11.27 -3.41
CA ILE A 304 0.46 12.61 -2.82
C ILE A 304 0.36 12.53 -1.30
N GLU A 305 -0.44 11.62 -0.75
CA GLU A 305 -0.59 11.45 0.70
C GLU A 305 0.70 10.96 1.36
N LYS A 306 1.39 9.98 0.75
CA LYS A 306 2.73 9.55 1.21
C LYS A 306 3.75 10.70 1.13
N ALA A 307 3.69 11.52 0.10
CA ALA A 307 4.52 12.71 0.00
C ALA A 307 4.21 13.72 1.12
N GLN A 308 2.94 13.95 1.39
CA GLN A 308 2.50 14.86 2.46
C GLN A 308 2.83 14.35 3.87
N SER A 309 2.68 13.05 4.13
CA SER A 309 2.98 12.45 5.44
C SER A 309 4.47 12.46 5.80
N VAL A 310 5.34 12.52 4.81
CA VAL A 310 6.81 12.60 4.97
C VAL A 310 7.30 14.04 5.07
N GLN A 311 6.49 15.02 4.64
CA GLN A 311 6.84 16.44 4.74
C GLN A 311 6.55 16.97 6.14
N ASN A 312 7.63 17.25 6.90
CA ASN A 312 7.56 18.27 7.94
C ASN A 312 7.41 19.60 7.21
N ASP A 313 6.23 20.24 7.28
CA ASP A 313 5.91 21.49 6.55
C ASP A 313 7.01 22.55 6.67
N LYS A 314 7.66 22.65 7.83
CA LYS A 314 8.76 23.59 8.08
C LYS A 314 10.06 23.26 7.31
N GLU A 315 10.38 21.98 7.12
CA GLU A 315 11.57 21.57 6.38
C GLU A 315 11.37 21.69 4.87
N ALA A 316 10.16 21.39 4.38
CA ALA A 316 9.79 21.55 2.98
C ALA A 316 9.76 23.03 2.57
N GLU A 317 9.22 23.91 3.42
CA GLU A 317 9.20 25.35 3.18
C GLU A 317 10.62 25.94 3.21
N ALA A 318 11.48 25.50 4.12
CA ALA A 318 12.88 25.88 4.19
C ALA A 318 13.67 25.39 2.96
N ALA A 319 13.44 24.17 2.50
CA ALA A 319 14.05 23.60 1.29
C ALA A 319 13.58 24.35 0.03
N ALA A 320 12.29 24.64 -0.08
CA ALA A 320 11.73 25.43 -1.18
C ALA A 320 12.30 26.86 -1.22
N LYS A 321 12.47 27.49 -0.05
CA LYS A 321 13.08 28.81 0.08
C LYS A 321 14.56 28.81 -0.33
N ARG A 322 15.34 27.80 0.08
CA ARG A 322 16.75 27.62 -0.33
C ARG A 322 16.88 27.37 -1.83
N LEU A 323 15.94 26.59 -2.40
CA LEU A 323 15.84 26.34 -3.83
C LEU A 323 15.60 27.68 -4.60
N MET A 324 14.68 28.50 -4.12
CA MET A 324 14.41 29.83 -4.70
C MET A 324 15.57 30.82 -4.56
N GLU A 325 16.37 30.69 -3.50
CA GLU A 325 17.54 31.54 -3.25
C GLU A 325 18.82 31.12 -3.96
N ASN A 326 18.79 30.06 -4.81
CA ASN A 326 19.97 29.42 -5.44
C ASN A 326 21.04 28.90 -4.46
N LYS A 327 20.61 28.51 -3.26
CA LYS A 327 21.48 27.96 -2.21
C LYS A 327 21.40 26.44 -2.10
N PHE A 328 20.94 25.76 -3.18
CA PHE A 328 20.84 24.32 -3.22
C PHE A 328 22.25 23.69 -3.19
N ASP A 329 22.53 22.90 -2.15
CA ASP A 329 23.81 22.26 -1.89
C ASP A 329 23.72 20.71 -1.83
N MET A 330 24.83 20.04 -1.49
CA MET A 330 24.86 18.57 -1.38
C MET A 330 24.08 18.05 -0.16
N ASN A 331 23.86 18.88 0.87
CA ASN A 331 23.01 18.47 2.01
C ASN A 331 21.55 18.46 1.61
N ASP A 332 21.10 19.42 0.79
CA ASP A 332 19.74 19.45 0.26
C ASP A 332 19.49 18.24 -0.66
N LEU A 333 20.49 17.88 -1.49
CA LEU A 333 20.44 16.67 -2.32
C LEU A 333 20.33 15.40 -1.47
N LEU A 334 21.12 15.29 -0.40
CA LEU A 334 21.09 14.17 0.53
C LEU A 334 19.71 14.06 1.21
N ALA A 335 19.16 15.19 1.66
CA ALA A 335 17.83 15.24 2.28
C ALA A 335 16.73 14.74 1.32
N GLN A 336 16.80 15.11 0.03
CA GLN A 336 15.88 14.60 -0.99
C GLN A 336 16.00 13.08 -1.17
N PHE A 337 17.22 12.53 -1.22
CA PHE A 337 17.40 11.07 -1.32
C PHE A 337 16.87 10.35 -0.08
N GLN A 338 17.07 10.90 1.11
CA GLN A 338 16.52 10.34 2.35
C GLN A 338 14.98 10.38 2.36
N GLN A 339 14.37 11.44 1.82
CA GLN A 339 12.91 11.49 1.64
C GLN A 339 12.42 10.41 0.69
N ILE A 340 13.05 10.24 -0.48
CA ILE A 340 12.73 9.18 -1.45
C ILE A 340 12.83 7.79 -0.78
N LYS A 341 13.86 7.57 0.03
CA LYS A 341 14.05 6.32 0.77
C LYS A 341 12.96 6.08 1.81
N LYS A 342 12.55 7.11 2.55
CA LYS A 342 11.43 7.06 3.50
C LYS A 342 10.08 6.80 2.82
N MET A 343 9.91 7.24 1.57
CA MET A 343 8.72 7.01 0.75
C MET A 343 8.67 5.61 0.10
N GLY A 344 9.58 4.70 0.48
CA GLY A 344 9.63 3.33 -0.03
C GLY A 344 10.60 3.11 -1.19
N GLY A 345 11.50 4.10 -1.46
CA GLY A 345 12.50 4.02 -2.52
C GLY A 345 11.96 4.36 -3.93
N ALA A 346 12.88 4.47 -4.89
CA ALA A 346 12.55 4.87 -6.26
C ALA A 346 11.62 3.87 -6.98
N ALA A 347 11.78 2.57 -6.71
CA ALA A 347 10.95 1.52 -7.28
C ALA A 347 9.49 1.61 -6.80
N SER A 348 9.26 1.90 -5.53
CA SER A 348 7.91 2.09 -4.96
C SER A 348 7.20 3.32 -5.53
N LEU A 349 7.93 4.42 -5.71
CA LEU A 349 7.39 5.63 -6.33
C LEU A 349 7.02 5.41 -7.80
N LEU A 350 7.88 4.69 -8.53
CA LEU A 350 7.64 4.35 -9.93
C LEU A 350 6.39 3.46 -10.09
N ALA A 351 6.21 2.49 -9.20
CA ALA A 351 5.05 1.61 -9.19
C ALA A 351 3.71 2.34 -8.98
N MET A 352 3.73 3.49 -8.30
CA MET A 352 2.54 4.30 -8.04
C MET A 352 2.20 5.28 -9.17
N MET A 353 3.13 5.51 -10.11
CA MET A 353 2.91 6.41 -11.24
C MET A 353 2.13 5.70 -12.36
N PRO A 354 1.23 6.42 -13.10
CA PRO A 354 0.56 5.87 -14.26
C PRO A 354 1.57 5.36 -15.31
N GLY A 355 1.51 4.08 -15.66
CA GLY A 355 2.45 3.46 -16.60
C GLY A 355 3.82 3.09 -16.02
N GLY A 356 4.06 3.31 -14.72
CA GLY A 356 5.32 3.00 -14.04
C GLY A 356 5.65 1.49 -14.00
N GLY A 357 4.63 0.63 -14.02
CA GLY A 357 4.80 -0.83 -14.09
C GLY A 357 5.36 -1.37 -15.42
N GLN A 358 5.51 -0.52 -16.45
CA GLN A 358 6.12 -0.90 -17.73
C GLN A 358 7.63 -0.61 -17.78
N ILE A 359 8.19 -0.01 -16.74
CA ILE A 359 9.63 0.25 -16.63
C ILE A 359 10.21 -0.87 -15.79
N ASP A 360 11.11 -1.67 -16.40
CA ASP A 360 11.82 -2.75 -15.70
C ASP A 360 12.50 -2.21 -14.42
N ALA A 361 11.99 -2.63 -13.27
CA ALA A 361 12.57 -2.29 -11.97
C ALA A 361 14.03 -2.79 -11.87
N ASP A 362 14.37 -3.88 -12.55
CA ASP A 362 15.72 -4.41 -12.67
C ASP A 362 16.69 -3.47 -13.44
N SER A 363 16.16 -2.51 -14.21
CA SER A 363 16.97 -1.48 -14.86
C SER A 363 17.40 -0.35 -13.91
N LEU A 364 16.82 -0.26 -12.72
CA LEU A 364 17.21 0.67 -11.67
C LEU A 364 18.30 0.03 -10.82
N ASP A 365 19.52 0.53 -10.91
CA ASP A 365 20.61 0.11 -10.03
C ASP A 365 20.24 0.50 -8.56
N GLU A 366 19.63 -0.46 -7.81
CA GLU A 366 19.27 -0.28 -6.40
C GLU A 366 20.48 0.11 -5.53
N LYS A 367 21.69 -0.18 -6.00
CA LYS A 367 22.95 0.19 -5.33
C LYS A 367 23.40 1.61 -5.67
N ALA A 368 22.76 2.30 -6.63
CA ALA A 368 23.14 3.64 -7.02
C ALA A 368 22.88 4.67 -5.90
N LEU A 369 21.71 4.63 -5.28
CA LEU A 369 21.35 5.54 -4.19
C LEU A 369 22.27 5.38 -2.95
N PRO A 370 22.50 4.17 -2.42
CA PRO A 370 23.45 3.98 -1.33
C PRO A 370 24.89 4.45 -1.65
N ARG A 371 25.36 4.28 -2.89
CA ARG A 371 26.68 4.77 -3.32
C ARG A 371 26.74 6.29 -3.30
N ILE A 372 25.72 6.97 -3.80
CA ILE A 372 25.64 8.45 -3.78
C ILE A 372 25.62 8.95 -2.33
N GLU A 373 24.82 8.35 -1.45
CA GLU A 373 24.79 8.68 -0.03
C GLU A 373 26.20 8.53 0.59
N ALA A 374 26.89 7.42 0.34
CA ALA A 374 28.24 7.18 0.87
C ALA A 374 29.25 8.23 0.40
N ILE A 375 29.19 8.66 -0.87
CA ILE A 375 30.04 9.72 -1.43
C ILE A 375 29.77 11.04 -0.69
N ILE A 376 28.50 11.43 -0.50
CA ILE A 376 28.14 12.69 0.17
C ILE A 376 28.54 12.64 1.64
N TYR A 377 28.36 11.50 2.33
CA TYR A 377 28.80 11.35 3.73
C TYR A 377 30.31 11.45 3.90
N SER A 378 31.09 11.02 2.90
CA SER A 378 32.55 11.15 2.90
C SER A 378 33.07 12.57 2.65
N MET A 379 32.17 13.50 2.25
CA MET A 379 32.51 14.93 2.12
C MET A 379 32.48 15.62 3.49
N THR A 380 33.37 16.59 3.69
CA THR A 380 33.30 17.51 4.84
C THR A 380 32.09 18.45 4.74
N PRO A 381 31.60 19.04 5.86
CA PRO A 381 30.51 20.01 5.79
C PRO A 381 30.76 21.17 4.81
N ALA A 382 32.01 21.67 4.75
CA ALA A 382 32.38 22.73 3.83
C ALA A 382 32.32 22.29 2.33
N GLU A 383 32.68 21.02 2.05
CA GLU A 383 32.60 20.46 0.71
C GLU A 383 31.17 20.18 0.26
N ARG A 384 30.29 19.80 1.21
CA ARG A 384 28.86 19.66 0.94
C ARG A 384 28.17 20.99 0.64
N ALA A 385 28.54 22.04 1.42
CA ALA A 385 27.97 23.36 1.23
C ALA A 385 28.50 24.04 -0.05
N LYS A 386 29.76 23.78 -0.44
CA LYS A 386 30.41 24.39 -1.60
C LYS A 386 31.20 23.35 -2.41
N PRO A 387 30.57 22.57 -3.27
CA PRO A 387 31.23 21.50 -4.03
C PRO A 387 32.38 21.97 -4.96
N ASP A 388 32.39 23.23 -5.37
CA ASP A 388 33.41 23.83 -6.22
C ASP A 388 34.83 23.77 -5.61
N ILE A 389 34.96 23.62 -4.28
CA ILE A 389 36.26 23.52 -3.61
C ILE A 389 36.88 22.11 -3.72
N ILE A 390 36.16 21.14 -4.29
CA ILE A 390 36.57 19.75 -4.37
C ILE A 390 37.62 19.58 -5.49
N ASN A 391 38.90 19.64 -5.12
CA ASN A 391 40.05 19.44 -6.00
C ASN A 391 40.41 17.93 -6.18
N PRO A 392 41.34 17.55 -7.09
CA PRO A 392 41.67 16.15 -7.32
C PRO A 392 42.15 15.37 -6.07
N LYS A 393 42.85 16.01 -5.12
CA LYS A 393 43.27 15.37 -3.86
C LYS A 393 42.07 15.03 -2.99
N ARG A 394 41.11 15.95 -2.89
CA ARG A 394 39.83 15.75 -2.14
C ARG A 394 38.99 14.67 -2.78
N LYS A 395 38.89 14.62 -4.12
CA LYS A 395 38.15 13.56 -4.84
C LYS A 395 38.70 12.17 -4.51
N ARG A 396 40.03 11.98 -4.46
CA ARG A 396 40.65 10.71 -4.07
C ARG A 396 40.31 10.33 -2.63
N ARG A 397 40.36 11.30 -1.70
CA ARG A 397 40.01 11.06 -0.30
C ARG A 397 38.52 10.67 -0.16
N ILE A 398 37.64 11.38 -0.84
CA ILE A 398 36.18 11.11 -0.83
C ILE A 398 35.90 9.72 -1.41
N ALA A 399 36.54 9.37 -2.54
CA ALA A 399 36.40 8.06 -3.15
C ALA A 399 36.89 6.93 -2.23
N ALA A 400 38.02 7.10 -1.59
CA ALA A 400 38.57 6.13 -0.63
C ALA A 400 37.65 5.97 0.60
N GLY A 401 37.13 7.07 1.14
CA GLY A 401 36.26 7.07 2.32
C GLY A 401 34.86 6.50 2.05
N SER A 402 34.36 6.58 0.82
CA SER A 402 33.05 6.06 0.41
C SER A 402 33.11 4.64 -0.17
N GLY A 403 34.30 4.05 -0.34
CA GLY A 403 34.44 2.76 -1.01
C GLY A 403 34.03 2.78 -2.49
N THR A 404 34.13 3.97 -3.15
CA THR A 404 33.77 4.16 -4.56
C THR A 404 34.97 4.60 -5.39
N SER A 405 34.77 4.75 -6.70
CA SER A 405 35.84 5.22 -7.60
C SER A 405 35.87 6.75 -7.70
N VAL A 406 37.01 7.32 -8.13
CA VAL A 406 37.11 8.76 -8.44
C VAL A 406 36.18 9.12 -9.60
N GLU A 407 35.86 8.18 -10.47
CA GLU A 407 34.91 8.35 -11.57
C GLU A 407 33.46 8.55 -11.05
N ASP A 408 33.07 7.77 -10.04
CA ASP A 408 31.75 7.91 -9.41
C ASP A 408 31.61 9.29 -8.75
N VAL A 409 32.65 9.74 -8.04
CA VAL A 409 32.67 11.10 -7.46
C VAL A 409 32.55 12.17 -8.55
N ASN A 410 33.28 12.02 -9.67
CA ASN A 410 33.19 12.94 -10.80
C ASN A 410 31.81 12.91 -11.48
N LYS A 411 31.19 11.73 -11.57
CA LYS A 411 29.85 11.54 -12.13
C LYS A 411 28.83 12.29 -11.30
N LEU A 412 28.88 12.11 -9.97
CA LEU A 412 28.00 12.83 -9.03
C LEU A 412 28.15 14.35 -9.12
N LEU A 413 29.38 14.86 -9.10
CA LEU A 413 29.63 16.30 -9.19
C LEU A 413 29.11 16.91 -10.50
N ARG A 414 29.32 16.22 -11.64
CA ARG A 414 28.79 16.66 -12.95
C ARG A 414 27.25 16.66 -12.97
N GLN A 415 26.62 15.62 -12.41
CA GLN A 415 25.16 15.54 -12.33
C GLN A 415 24.59 16.65 -11.46
N PHE A 416 25.22 16.93 -10.33
CA PHE A 416 24.82 18.02 -9.43
C PHE A 416 24.94 19.40 -10.12
N GLU A 417 26.04 19.63 -10.83
CA GLU A 417 26.24 20.88 -11.60
C GLU A 417 25.20 21.05 -12.73
N ALA A 418 24.88 19.95 -13.44
CA ALA A 418 23.85 19.96 -14.46
C ALA A 418 22.47 20.29 -13.89
N MET A 419 22.14 19.72 -12.71
CA MET A 419 20.90 19.99 -11.99
C MET A 419 20.82 21.43 -11.52
N GLN A 420 21.89 22.01 -10.98
CA GLN A 420 21.94 23.43 -10.61
C GLN A 420 21.74 24.34 -11.84
N LYS A 421 22.36 24.01 -12.97
CA LYS A 421 22.18 24.75 -14.25
C LYS A 421 20.73 24.68 -14.75
N MET A 422 20.11 23.51 -14.63
CA MET A 422 18.71 23.31 -14.99
C MET A 422 17.76 24.14 -14.10
N MET A 423 17.98 24.14 -12.79
CA MET A 423 17.21 24.96 -11.85
C MET A 423 17.34 26.47 -12.13
N LYS A 424 18.53 26.96 -12.46
CA LYS A 424 18.76 28.33 -12.87
C LYS A 424 17.98 28.71 -14.13
N LYS A 425 17.84 27.77 -15.10
CA LYS A 425 17.04 27.96 -16.31
C LYS A 425 15.53 28.02 -16.03
N VAL A 426 15.03 27.14 -15.16
CA VAL A 426 13.62 27.13 -14.73
C VAL A 426 13.24 28.45 -14.08
N LYS A 427 14.09 29.00 -13.21
CA LYS A 427 13.87 30.30 -12.56
C LYS A 427 13.82 31.45 -13.56
N ARG A 428 14.64 31.42 -14.61
CA ARG A 428 14.68 32.48 -15.64
C ARG A 428 13.46 32.48 -16.54
N ASN A 429 12.82 31.33 -16.79
CA ASN A 429 11.69 31.24 -17.71
C ASN A 429 10.71 30.09 -17.35
N PRO A 430 9.89 30.25 -16.28
CA PRO A 430 9.00 29.18 -15.78
C PRO A 430 7.97 28.71 -16.83
N LYS A 431 7.45 29.67 -17.65
CA LYS A 431 6.45 29.38 -18.69
C LYS A 431 7.01 28.57 -19.88
N ALA A 432 8.29 28.76 -20.22
CA ALA A 432 8.94 28.02 -21.29
C ALA A 432 9.28 26.57 -20.85
N PHE A 433 9.59 26.37 -19.56
CA PHE A 433 9.85 25.04 -19.01
C PHE A 433 8.58 24.20 -18.98
N MET A 434 7.45 24.74 -18.53
CA MET A 434 6.15 24.06 -18.55
C MET A 434 5.70 23.66 -19.97
N ARG A 435 5.96 24.50 -20.97
CA ARG A 435 5.72 24.15 -22.39
C ARG A 435 6.66 23.05 -22.91
N GLY A 436 7.92 23.02 -22.44
CA GLY A 436 8.90 22.01 -22.82
C GLY A 436 8.58 20.63 -22.25
N LEU A 437 8.06 20.53 -21.01
CA LEU A 437 7.58 19.26 -20.42
C LEU A 437 6.38 18.67 -21.19
N GLY A 438 5.46 19.51 -21.65
CA GLY A 438 4.31 19.07 -22.45
C GLY A 438 4.69 18.53 -23.84
N SER A 439 5.85 18.91 -24.38
CA SER A 439 6.35 18.44 -25.68
C SER A 439 7.28 17.22 -25.59
N MET A 440 7.78 16.87 -24.43
CA MET A 440 8.62 15.67 -24.19
C MET A 440 7.83 14.36 -23.96
N GLY A 441 6.50 14.43 -23.83
CA GLY A 441 5.61 13.28 -23.81
C GLY A 441 5.37 12.58 -25.14
N GLY A 442 5.96 13.11 -26.24
CA GLY A 442 5.89 12.52 -27.56
C GLY A 442 7.25 12.48 -28.25
N ARG A 443 7.86 11.31 -28.31
CA ARG A 443 9.12 10.96 -29.00
C ARG A 443 10.42 11.36 -28.26
N GLY A 444 11.04 10.39 -27.63
CA GLY A 444 12.46 10.44 -27.27
C GLY A 444 12.74 9.98 -25.86
N GLY A 445 13.03 8.69 -25.72
CA GLY A 445 13.40 8.04 -24.47
C GLY A 445 14.52 8.75 -23.73
N PHE A 446 14.45 8.74 -22.43
CA PHE A 446 15.48 9.14 -21.49
C PHE A 446 16.72 8.21 -21.68
N LYS A 447 17.56 8.48 -22.70
CA LYS A 447 18.90 7.91 -22.81
C LYS A 447 19.82 8.76 -21.95
N GLY A 448 20.03 8.39 -20.69
CA GLY A 448 20.93 9.18 -19.83
C GLY A 448 21.21 8.65 -18.43
N PHE A 449 20.70 7.50 -18.04
CA PHE A 449 21.00 6.89 -16.72
C PHE A 449 21.43 5.43 -16.84
N GLY A 450 22.32 5.11 -17.80
CA GLY A 450 22.87 3.77 -17.93
C GLY A 450 24.02 3.76 -18.93
N ARG A 451 25.20 4.11 -18.46
CA ARG A 451 26.52 3.57 -18.87
C ARG A 451 27.60 4.24 -18.03
#